data_b737ce546ee4c2039871bca6e1f1fb7a
#
_entry.id   b737ce546ee4c2039871bca6e1f1fb7a
#
_cell.length_a   1.000
_cell.length_b   1.000
_cell.length_c   1.000
_cell.angle_alpha   90.00
_cell.angle_beta   90.00
_cell.angle_gamma   90.00
#
_symmetry.space_group_name_H-M   'P 1'
#
loop_
_entity.id
_entity.type
_entity.pdbx_description
1 polymer ?
#
loop_
_entity_poly.entity_id
_entity_poly.type
_entity_poly.pdbx_seq_one_letter_code
_entity_poly.pdbx_strand_id
1 'polypeptide(L)'
;MTSKQRAYLKGLAMKLDPIFQIGKSSLTPEVTQAVSEALEARELVKITVLKNCLDDGSSIADVLAERTQSQVVQVIGRKIWLYRPAKDEAKRKIQLPK
;
A
#
# COMPACT_ATOMS: atom_id res chain seq x y z
N MET A 1 -7.69 -9.95 -7.86
CA MET A 1 -7.57 -10.47 -6.48
C MET A 1 -8.92 -11.03 -6.03
N THR A 2 -8.94 -12.25 -5.52
CA THR A 2 -10.16 -12.87 -5.02
C THR A 2 -10.48 -12.37 -3.61
N SER A 3 -11.74 -12.57 -3.18
CA SER A 3 -12.14 -12.23 -1.81
C SER A 3 -11.32 -12.98 -0.78
N LYS A 4 -10.99 -14.24 -1.05
CA LYS A 4 -10.16 -15.07 -0.17
C LYS A 4 -8.76 -14.49 -0.04
N GLN A 5 -8.17 -14.07 -1.15
CA GLN A 5 -6.84 -13.46 -1.16
C GLN A 5 -6.84 -12.13 -0.43
N ARG A 6 -7.87 -11.31 -0.63
CA ARG A 6 -8.01 -10.03 0.05
C ARG A 6 -8.14 -10.21 1.57
N ALA A 7 -8.94 -11.19 2.01
CA ALA A 7 -9.09 -11.48 3.42
C ALA A 7 -7.76 -11.91 4.06
N TYR A 8 -6.99 -12.72 3.33
CA TYR A 8 -5.67 -13.14 3.80
C TYR A 8 -4.74 -11.96 3.99
N LEU A 9 -4.70 -11.04 3.00
CA LEU A 9 -3.87 -9.84 3.08
C LEU A 9 -4.32 -8.90 4.20
N LYS A 10 -5.62 -8.78 4.44
CA LYS A 10 -6.13 -7.98 5.55
C LYS A 10 -5.66 -8.51 6.90
N GLY A 11 -5.59 -9.83 7.04
CA GLY A 11 -5.08 -10.46 8.24
C GLY A 11 -3.61 -10.12 8.48
N LEU A 12 -2.79 -10.19 7.44
CA LEU A 12 -1.38 -9.79 7.54
C LEU A 12 -1.24 -8.29 7.82
N ALA A 13 -2.09 -7.49 7.20
CA ALA A 13 -2.05 -6.03 7.29
C ALA A 13 -2.25 -5.52 8.72
N MET A 14 -3.05 -6.21 9.52
CA MET A 14 -3.34 -5.77 10.88
C MET A 14 -2.09 -5.70 11.77
N LYS A 15 -1.03 -6.38 11.41
CA LYS A 15 0.22 -6.42 12.19
C LYS A 15 1.25 -5.41 11.73
N LEU A 16 0.95 -4.68 10.64
CA LEU A 16 1.94 -3.77 10.05
C LEU A 16 1.91 -2.39 10.69
N ASP A 17 3.10 -1.82 10.86
CA ASP A 17 3.25 -0.41 11.20
C ASP A 17 3.35 0.41 9.91
N PRO A 18 2.90 1.68 9.94
CA PRO A 18 3.03 2.52 8.76
C PRO A 18 4.48 2.83 8.48
N ILE A 19 4.87 2.71 7.20
CA ILE A 19 6.25 3.01 6.78
C ILE A 19 6.37 4.38 6.13
N PHE A 20 5.25 4.97 5.71
CA PHE A 20 5.22 6.31 5.13
C PHE A 20 4.08 7.13 5.71
N GLN A 21 4.29 8.45 5.73
CA GLN A 21 3.26 9.41 6.09
C GLN A 21 3.11 10.40 4.95
N ILE A 22 1.87 10.65 4.54
CA ILE A 22 1.57 11.61 3.47
C ILE A 22 0.96 12.84 4.11
N GLY A 23 1.66 13.96 3.99
CA GLY A 23 1.26 15.21 4.63
C GLY A 23 0.77 16.25 3.63
N LYS A 24 1.08 17.51 3.93
CA LYS A 24 0.57 18.69 3.21
C LYS A 24 0.84 18.66 1.71
N SER A 25 1.98 18.13 1.30
CA SER A 25 2.35 18.06 -0.12
C SER A 25 1.61 16.97 -0.88
N SER A 26 0.82 16.13 -0.18
CA SER A 26 0.10 15.02 -0.78
C SER A 26 1.04 14.10 -1.56
N LEU A 27 0.60 13.55 -2.71
CA LEU A 27 1.46 12.66 -3.50
C LEU A 27 2.46 13.45 -4.31
N THR A 28 3.73 13.09 -4.15
CA THR A 28 4.84 13.63 -4.95
C THR A 28 5.49 12.48 -5.71
N PRO A 29 6.26 12.77 -6.77
CA PRO A 29 7.01 11.71 -7.45
C PRO A 29 7.95 10.96 -6.51
N GLU A 30 8.54 11.65 -5.55
CA GLU A 30 9.45 11.05 -4.58
C GLU A 30 8.72 10.06 -3.67
N VAL A 31 7.52 10.41 -3.20
CA VAL A 31 6.70 9.52 -2.37
C VAL A 31 6.29 8.29 -3.18
N THR A 32 5.84 8.50 -4.42
CA THR A 32 5.44 7.41 -5.29
C THR A 32 6.59 6.42 -5.52
N GLN A 33 7.79 6.95 -5.79
CA GLN A 33 8.97 6.13 -6.00
C GLN A 33 9.33 5.35 -4.73
N ALA A 34 9.29 6.02 -3.57
CA ALA A 34 9.61 5.37 -2.30
C ALA A 34 8.61 4.25 -1.98
N VAL A 35 7.33 4.45 -2.25
CA VAL A 35 6.32 3.41 -2.06
C VAL A 35 6.56 2.23 -2.99
N SER A 36 6.90 2.50 -4.26
CA SER A 36 7.20 1.43 -5.21
C SER A 36 8.39 0.58 -4.76
N GLU A 37 9.44 1.23 -4.26
CA GLU A 37 10.61 0.53 -3.73
C GLU A 37 10.26 -0.32 -2.50
N ALA A 38 9.42 0.21 -1.62
CA ALA A 38 8.97 -0.52 -0.43
C ALA A 38 8.12 -1.73 -0.81
N LEU A 39 7.26 -1.59 -1.83
CA LEU A 39 6.47 -2.71 -2.33
C LEU A 39 7.36 -3.81 -2.90
N GLU A 40 8.41 -3.43 -3.60
CA GLU A 40 9.36 -4.42 -4.13
C GLU A 40 10.06 -5.18 -3.00
N ALA A 41 10.38 -4.49 -1.90
CA ALA A 41 11.08 -5.11 -0.77
C ALA A 41 10.15 -5.88 0.17
N ARG A 42 8.91 -5.43 0.35
CA ARG A 42 8.00 -5.93 1.39
C ARG A 42 6.72 -6.55 0.88
N GLU A 43 6.30 -6.22 -0.33
CA GLU A 43 5.06 -6.64 -1.01
C GLU A 43 3.78 -6.09 -0.39
N LEU A 44 3.69 -5.95 0.92
CA LEU A 44 2.53 -5.40 1.61
C LEU A 44 3.00 -4.23 2.48
N VAL A 45 2.41 -3.05 2.28
CA VAL A 45 2.82 -1.85 3.00
C VAL A 45 1.62 -1.11 3.56
N LYS A 46 1.84 -0.40 4.66
CA LYS A 46 0.86 0.46 5.29
C LYS A 46 1.34 1.90 5.21
N ILE A 47 0.43 2.79 4.87
CA ILE A 47 0.70 4.22 4.71
C ILE A 47 -0.34 5.01 5.52
N THR A 48 0.11 6.04 6.24
CA THR A 48 -0.79 6.91 6.97
C THR A 48 -0.89 8.26 6.25
N VAL A 49 -2.12 8.74 6.07
CA VAL A 49 -2.37 10.07 5.54
C VAL A 49 -2.56 11.01 6.73
N LEU A 50 -1.72 12.01 6.84
CA LEU A 50 -1.76 12.95 7.96
C LEU A 50 -2.93 13.92 7.83
N LYS A 51 -3.34 14.50 8.96
CA LYS A 51 -4.50 15.41 8.99
C LYS A 51 -4.32 16.66 8.14
N ASN A 52 -3.08 17.09 7.92
CA ASN A 52 -2.80 18.27 7.10
C ASN A 52 -2.81 18.00 5.60
N CYS A 53 -3.01 16.76 5.18
CA CYS A 53 -3.21 16.42 3.78
C CYS A 53 -4.67 16.72 3.41
N LEU A 54 -4.88 17.48 2.35
CA LEU A 54 -6.23 17.87 1.91
C LEU A 54 -6.95 16.77 1.13
N ASP A 55 -6.20 15.82 0.58
CA ASP A 55 -6.79 14.71 -0.17
C ASP A 55 -7.21 13.60 0.78
N ASP A 56 -8.32 12.92 0.47
CA ASP A 56 -8.77 11.82 1.31
C ASP A 56 -7.99 10.53 1.03
N GLY A 57 -8.06 9.59 1.98
CA GLY A 57 -7.31 8.36 1.90
C GLY A 57 -7.68 7.50 0.69
N SER A 58 -8.96 7.44 0.33
CA SER A 58 -9.40 6.63 -0.81
C SER A 58 -8.87 7.16 -2.12
N SER A 59 -8.90 8.48 -2.33
CA SER A 59 -8.37 9.11 -3.55
C SER A 59 -6.87 8.88 -3.66
N ILE A 60 -6.13 9.05 -2.57
CA ILE A 60 -4.70 8.82 -2.55
C ILE A 60 -4.39 7.36 -2.82
N ALA A 61 -5.13 6.44 -2.22
CA ALA A 61 -4.92 5.01 -2.41
C ALA A 61 -5.09 4.61 -3.87
N ASP A 62 -6.15 5.10 -4.52
CA ASP A 62 -6.42 4.76 -5.92
C ASP A 62 -5.32 5.27 -6.86
N VAL A 63 -4.90 6.52 -6.68
CA VAL A 63 -3.84 7.10 -7.52
C VAL A 63 -2.52 6.39 -7.29
N LEU A 64 -2.19 6.13 -6.03
CA LEU A 64 -0.93 5.49 -5.67
C LEU A 64 -0.88 4.05 -6.19
N ALA A 65 -1.99 3.32 -6.07
CA ALA A 65 -2.08 1.96 -6.59
C ALA A 65 -1.87 1.93 -8.10
N GLU A 66 -2.48 2.87 -8.82
CA GLU A 66 -2.31 2.96 -10.27
C GLU A 66 -0.86 3.26 -10.64
N ARG A 67 -0.24 4.24 -9.99
CA ARG A 67 1.14 4.65 -10.30
C ARG A 67 2.19 3.60 -9.95
N THR A 68 1.94 2.82 -8.91
CA THR A 68 2.87 1.77 -8.48
C THR A 68 2.50 0.38 -9.01
N GLN A 69 1.39 0.29 -9.75
CA GLN A 69 0.86 -0.99 -10.25
C GLN A 69 0.61 -1.98 -9.11
N SER A 70 0.10 -1.46 -8.00
CA SER A 70 -0.27 -2.25 -6.83
C SER A 70 -1.79 -2.31 -6.70
N GLN A 71 -2.26 -3.08 -5.73
CA GLN A 71 -3.67 -3.20 -5.44
C GLN A 71 -3.97 -2.65 -4.06
N VAL A 72 -5.09 -1.95 -3.94
CA VAL A 72 -5.55 -1.47 -2.64
C VAL A 72 -6.15 -2.65 -1.89
N VAL A 73 -5.56 -2.98 -0.75
CA VAL A 73 -6.07 -4.05 0.11
C VAL A 73 -7.24 -3.53 0.93
N GLN A 74 -7.03 -2.38 1.58
CA GLN A 74 -8.09 -1.71 2.32
C GLN A 74 -7.70 -0.27 2.59
N VAL A 75 -8.71 0.55 2.88
CA VAL A 75 -8.55 1.92 3.36
C VAL A 75 -9.45 2.06 4.58
N ILE A 76 -8.88 2.43 5.71
CA ILE A 76 -9.64 2.67 6.94
C ILE A 76 -9.29 4.07 7.42
N GLY A 77 -10.23 5.01 7.24
CA GLY A 77 -9.98 6.41 7.58
C GLY A 77 -8.79 6.96 6.83
N ARG A 78 -7.72 7.28 7.54
CA ARG A 78 -6.49 7.85 6.97
C ARG A 78 -5.38 6.81 6.80
N LYS A 79 -5.70 5.53 6.90
CA LYS A 79 -4.73 4.44 6.77
C LYS A 79 -5.01 3.66 5.50
N ILE A 80 -3.94 3.38 4.75
CA ILE A 80 -3.99 2.72 3.45
C ILE A 80 -3.07 1.51 3.48
N TRP A 81 -3.53 0.39 2.94
CA TRP A 81 -2.70 -0.81 2.76
C TRP A 81 -2.68 -1.16 1.29
N LEU A 82 -1.47 -1.30 0.73
CA LEU A 82 -1.25 -1.66 -0.67
C LEU A 82 -0.48 -2.96 -0.75
N TYR A 83 -0.76 -3.73 -1.79
CA TYR A 83 -0.08 -4.99 -2.05
C TYR A 83 0.37 -5.07 -3.51
N ARG A 84 1.59 -5.52 -3.72
CA ARG A 84 2.10 -5.86 -5.04
C ARG A 84 3.15 -6.95 -4.87
N PRO A 85 3.04 -8.10 -5.61
CA PRO A 85 4.10 -9.09 -5.54
C PRO A 85 5.40 -8.48 -6.06
N ALA A 86 6.52 -8.85 -5.44
CA ALA A 86 7.82 -8.36 -5.86
C ALA A 86 8.09 -8.82 -7.30
N LYS A 87 8.65 -7.95 -8.12
CA LYS A 87 9.01 -8.29 -9.49
C LYS A 87 10.11 -9.33 -9.53
N ASP A 88 11.05 -9.23 -8.59
CA ASP A 88 12.11 -10.21 -8.40
C ASP A 88 11.55 -11.37 -7.57
N GLU A 89 11.41 -12.54 -8.18
CA GLU A 89 10.84 -13.72 -7.52
C GLU A 89 11.60 -14.09 -6.24
N ALA A 90 12.89 -13.82 -6.19
CA ALA A 90 13.71 -14.11 -5.01
C ALA A 90 13.30 -13.28 -3.80
N LYS A 91 12.63 -12.14 -4.02
CA LYS A 91 12.16 -11.25 -2.95
C LYS A 91 10.73 -11.53 -2.52
N ARG A 92 10.04 -12.45 -3.19
CA ARG A 92 8.64 -12.76 -2.85
C ARG A 92 8.55 -13.46 -1.51
N LYS A 93 7.77 -12.88 -0.61
CA LYS A 93 7.61 -13.38 0.77
C LYS A 93 6.19 -13.80 1.06
N ILE A 94 5.22 -13.25 0.34
CA ILE A 94 3.80 -13.50 0.59
C ILE A 94 3.27 -14.47 -0.44
N GLN A 95 2.70 -15.58 0.04
CA GLN A 95 2.05 -16.56 -0.83
C GLN A 95 0.55 -16.43 -0.64
N LEU A 96 -0.13 -15.96 -1.69
CA LEU A 96 -1.57 -15.82 -1.63
C LEU A 96 -2.26 -17.17 -1.74
N PRO A 97 -3.36 -17.39 -1.00
CA PRO A 97 -4.16 -18.60 -1.18
C PRO A 97 -4.77 -18.63 -2.57
N LYS A 98 -4.91 -19.82 -3.10
CA LYS A 98 -5.51 -20.00 -4.42
C LYS A 98 -7.03 -19.90 -4.40
#